data_ed6f535de1c2c4fa9f6d41608a97f1aa
#
_entry.id   ed6f535de1c2c4fa9f6d41608a97f1aa
#
_cell.length_a   1.000
_cell.length_b   1.000
_cell.length_c   1.000
_cell.angle_alpha   90.00
_cell.angle_beta   90.00
_cell.angle_gamma   90.00
#
_symmetry.space_group_name_H-M   'P 1'
#
loop_
_entity.id
_entity.type
_entity.pdbx_description
1 polymer ?
#
loop_
_entity_poly.entity_id
_entity_poly.type
_entity_poly.pdbx_seq_one_letter_code
_entity_poly.pdbx_strand_id
1 'polypeptide(L)'
;MKVLLLTTGSRGDVQPFLALARGLTEAGHEATVAAPRRFAALSAEVGAEFVGLDDSLFVLQDELVGAGTWAAVTAASRARPYLQRWLDDLASLAGTRADVVVFTQKTLGGASIAEKLAVPAIPAQLIPTVPATSAFASPLAPARTPRALARLTDRGLVEQGKLT
;
A
#
# COMPACT_ATOMS: atom_id res chain seq x y z
N MET A 1 -16.50 14.97 5.65
CA MET A 1 -15.05 14.94 5.42
C MET A 1 -14.78 14.19 4.13
N LYS A 2 -13.73 14.58 3.42
CA LYS A 2 -13.23 13.86 2.24
C LYS A 2 -12.05 12.97 2.63
N VAL A 3 -12.20 11.68 2.47
CA VAL A 3 -11.20 10.68 2.87
C VAL A 3 -10.60 10.04 1.62
N LEU A 4 -9.29 10.18 1.45
CA LEU A 4 -8.55 9.48 0.40
C LEU A 4 -7.95 8.20 1.00
N LEU A 5 -8.36 7.06 0.46
CA LEU A 5 -7.95 5.73 0.89
C LEU A 5 -6.96 5.16 -0.14
N LEU A 6 -5.70 5.01 0.24
CA LEU A 6 -4.64 4.49 -0.64
C LEU A 6 -4.29 3.05 -0.25
N THR A 7 -4.45 2.14 -1.18
CA THR A 7 -4.08 0.74 -0.94
C THR A 7 -3.47 0.10 -2.17
N THR A 8 -2.66 -0.92 -1.95
CA THR A 8 -1.99 -1.66 -3.01
C THR A 8 -1.76 -3.10 -2.58
N GLY A 9 -1.61 -4.00 -3.54
CA GLY A 9 -1.36 -5.41 -3.31
C GLY A 9 -2.46 -6.32 -3.83
N SER A 10 -2.75 -7.38 -3.09
CA SER A 10 -3.75 -8.40 -3.43
C SER A 10 -5.17 -7.97 -3.08
N ARG A 11 -6.16 -8.81 -3.43
CA ARG A 11 -7.55 -8.61 -3.02
C ARG A 11 -7.69 -8.44 -1.50
N GLY A 12 -6.90 -9.17 -0.71
CA GLY A 12 -6.91 -9.08 0.75
C GLY A 12 -6.42 -7.72 1.28
N ASP A 13 -5.65 -6.98 0.50
CA ASP A 13 -5.20 -5.62 0.83
C ASP A 13 -6.24 -4.57 0.41
N VAL A 14 -6.95 -4.78 -0.70
CA VAL A 14 -7.89 -3.81 -1.29
C VAL A 14 -9.30 -3.93 -0.69
N GLN A 15 -9.80 -5.13 -0.52
CA GLN A 15 -11.17 -5.36 -0.04
C GLN A 15 -11.49 -4.70 1.32
N PRO A 16 -10.60 -4.70 2.33
CA PRO A 16 -10.84 -3.97 3.59
C PRO A 16 -10.97 -2.46 3.39
N PHE A 17 -10.24 -1.87 2.44
CA PHE A 17 -10.33 -0.45 2.13
C PHE A 17 -11.63 -0.09 1.42
N LEU A 18 -12.13 -0.96 0.55
CA LEU A 18 -13.44 -0.80 -0.07
C LEU A 18 -14.56 -0.90 0.98
N ALA A 19 -14.46 -1.84 1.93
CA ALA A 19 -15.40 -1.93 3.03
C ALA A 19 -15.37 -0.68 3.93
N LEU A 20 -14.18 -0.15 4.21
CA LEU A 20 -14.02 1.10 4.95
C LEU A 20 -14.62 2.28 4.18
N ALA A 21 -14.38 2.38 2.86
CA ALA A 21 -14.98 3.42 2.02
C ALA A 21 -16.50 3.41 2.10
N ARG A 22 -17.10 2.22 1.98
CA ARG A 22 -18.54 2.04 2.12
C ARG A 22 -19.04 2.51 3.49
N GLY A 23 -18.41 2.08 4.59
CA GLY A 23 -18.80 2.50 5.94
C GLY A 23 -18.68 4.01 6.14
N LEU A 24 -17.64 4.64 5.58
CA LEU A 24 -17.47 6.10 5.60
C LEU A 24 -18.58 6.81 4.83
N THR A 25 -18.95 6.31 3.66
CA THR A 25 -20.03 6.87 2.84
C THR A 25 -21.38 6.72 3.53
N GLU A 26 -21.66 5.56 4.15
CA GLU A 26 -22.86 5.33 4.96
C GLU A 26 -22.92 6.27 6.18
N ALA A 27 -21.77 6.68 6.72
CA ALA A 27 -21.63 7.67 7.78
C ALA A 27 -21.69 9.14 7.30
N GLY A 28 -21.95 9.39 6.01
CA GLY A 28 -22.09 10.74 5.45
C GLY A 28 -20.75 11.41 5.09
N HIS A 29 -19.68 10.66 4.90
CA HIS A 29 -18.39 11.14 4.42
C HIS A 29 -18.24 10.86 2.91
N GLU A 30 -17.39 11.63 2.23
CA GLU A 30 -16.96 11.34 0.86
C GLU A 30 -15.69 10.47 0.95
N ALA A 31 -15.71 9.27 0.42
CA ALA A 31 -14.57 8.36 0.43
C ALA A 31 -14.17 7.94 -0.98
N THR A 32 -12.92 8.20 -1.36
CA THR A 32 -12.33 7.80 -2.64
C THR A 32 -11.25 6.77 -2.39
N VAL A 33 -11.34 5.62 -3.06
CA VAL A 33 -10.32 4.55 -2.98
C VAL A 33 -9.40 4.62 -4.18
N ALA A 34 -8.12 4.85 -3.95
CA ALA A 34 -7.08 4.73 -4.96
C ALA A 34 -6.36 3.38 -4.79
N ALA A 35 -6.48 2.51 -5.77
CA ALA A 35 -5.98 1.14 -5.75
C ALA A 35 -5.66 0.64 -7.18
N PRO A 36 -4.96 -0.52 -7.35
CA PRO A 36 -4.66 -1.07 -8.66
C PRO A 36 -5.91 -1.22 -9.54
N ARG A 37 -5.81 -0.82 -10.80
CA ARG A 37 -6.95 -0.75 -11.78
C ARG A 37 -7.71 -2.06 -11.91
N ARG A 38 -7.05 -3.19 -11.75
CA ARG A 38 -7.69 -4.52 -11.79
C ARG A 38 -8.81 -4.72 -10.78
N PHE A 39 -8.90 -3.86 -9.75
CA PHE A 39 -9.96 -3.91 -8.74
C PHE A 39 -11.13 -2.96 -8.99
N ALA A 40 -11.19 -2.29 -10.15
CA ALA A 40 -12.27 -1.37 -10.50
C ALA A 40 -13.66 -2.05 -10.47
N ALA A 41 -13.77 -3.29 -10.97
CA ALA A 41 -15.02 -4.05 -10.93
C ALA A 41 -15.47 -4.32 -9.49
N LEU A 42 -14.54 -4.73 -8.62
CA LEU A 42 -14.82 -4.97 -7.20
C LEU A 42 -15.25 -3.69 -6.48
N SER A 43 -14.67 -2.54 -6.83
CA SER A 43 -15.08 -1.25 -6.29
C SER A 43 -16.51 -0.88 -6.72
N ALA A 44 -16.85 -1.12 -7.99
CA ALA A 44 -18.20 -0.86 -8.51
C ALA A 44 -19.26 -1.71 -7.80
N GLU A 45 -18.97 -2.97 -7.48
CA GLU A 45 -19.86 -3.86 -6.71
C GLU A 45 -20.16 -3.29 -5.31
N VAL A 46 -19.20 -2.60 -4.71
CA VAL A 46 -19.34 -2.00 -3.37
C VAL A 46 -19.90 -0.58 -3.43
N GLY A 47 -19.96 0.03 -4.61
CA GLY A 47 -20.43 1.39 -4.82
C GLY A 47 -19.47 2.46 -4.28
N ALA A 48 -18.16 2.16 -4.18
CA ALA A 48 -17.16 3.10 -3.74
C ALA A 48 -16.61 3.93 -4.90
N GLU A 49 -16.37 5.23 -4.68
CA GLU A 49 -15.63 6.06 -5.61
C GLU A 49 -14.19 5.52 -5.76
N PHE A 50 -13.72 5.41 -7.01
CA PHE A 50 -12.48 4.68 -7.29
C PHE A 50 -11.56 5.42 -8.26
N VAL A 51 -10.29 5.47 -7.90
CA VAL A 51 -9.20 5.92 -8.76
C VAL A 51 -8.26 4.74 -9.03
N GLY A 52 -8.17 4.34 -10.31
CA GLY A 52 -7.34 3.22 -10.73
C GLY A 52 -5.87 3.63 -10.87
N LEU A 53 -5.00 3.04 -10.07
CA LEU A 53 -3.55 3.19 -10.16
C LEU A 53 -2.95 2.11 -11.07
N ASP A 54 -1.77 2.37 -11.64
CA ASP A 54 -1.03 1.39 -12.45
C ASP A 54 -0.75 0.12 -11.64
N ASP A 55 -1.00 -1.03 -12.23
CA ASP A 55 -0.84 -2.34 -11.58
C ASP A 55 0.28 -3.19 -12.19
N SER A 56 1.06 -2.64 -13.10
CA SER A 56 2.13 -3.35 -13.79
C SER A 56 3.27 -3.82 -12.87
N LEU A 57 3.52 -3.12 -11.75
CA LEU A 57 4.44 -3.61 -10.70
C LEU A 57 3.98 -4.93 -10.09
N PHE A 58 2.66 -5.11 -9.93
CA PHE A 58 2.11 -6.33 -9.34
C PHE A 58 2.09 -7.47 -10.36
N VAL A 59 1.89 -7.17 -11.65
CA VAL A 59 2.08 -8.16 -12.73
C VAL A 59 3.51 -8.68 -12.72
N LEU A 60 4.50 -7.78 -12.61
CA LEU A 60 5.90 -8.17 -12.48
C LEU A 60 6.17 -9.00 -11.22
N GLN A 61 5.57 -8.66 -10.10
CA GLN A 61 5.69 -9.41 -8.85
C GLN A 61 5.07 -10.81 -8.99
N ASP A 62 3.90 -10.92 -9.62
CA ASP A 62 3.21 -12.20 -9.85
C ASP A 62 4.04 -13.11 -10.78
N GLU A 63 4.71 -12.56 -11.80
CA GLU A 63 5.66 -13.29 -12.67
C GLU A 63 6.88 -13.83 -11.89
N LEU A 64 7.25 -13.17 -10.78
CA LEU A 64 8.40 -13.54 -9.97
C LEU A 64 8.08 -14.57 -8.88
N VAL A 65 6.82 -14.79 -8.58
CA VAL A 65 6.40 -15.81 -7.61
C VAL A 65 6.78 -17.20 -8.15
N GLY A 66 7.74 -17.83 -7.48
CA GLY A 66 8.30 -19.13 -7.90
C GLY A 66 9.47 -19.06 -8.89
N ALA A 67 9.85 -17.88 -9.34
CA ALA A 67 11.04 -17.69 -10.18
C ALA A 67 12.33 -17.71 -9.32
N GLY A 68 13.39 -18.35 -9.81
CA GLY A 68 14.66 -18.43 -9.10
C GLY A 68 15.37 -17.07 -8.92
N THR A 69 16.45 -17.08 -8.14
CA THR A 69 17.22 -15.88 -7.75
C THR A 69 17.67 -15.00 -8.94
N TRP A 70 18.01 -15.59 -10.08
CA TRP A 70 18.39 -14.87 -11.29
C TRP A 70 17.23 -14.10 -11.92
N ALA A 71 16.01 -14.62 -11.87
CA ALA A 71 14.83 -13.92 -12.34
C ALA A 71 14.53 -12.69 -11.46
N ALA A 72 14.74 -12.78 -10.14
CA ALA A 72 14.60 -11.67 -9.22
C ALA A 72 15.60 -10.53 -9.52
N VAL A 73 16.86 -10.86 -9.84
CA VAL A 73 17.88 -9.84 -10.20
C VAL A 73 17.54 -9.15 -11.53
N THR A 74 17.10 -9.90 -12.54
CA THR A 74 16.72 -9.33 -13.84
C THR A 74 15.42 -8.52 -13.75
N ALA A 75 14.51 -8.89 -12.86
CA ALA A 75 13.28 -8.14 -12.62
C ALA A 75 13.52 -6.80 -11.94
N ALA A 76 14.49 -6.72 -11.02
CA ALA A 76 14.85 -5.46 -10.38
C ALA A 76 15.30 -4.40 -11.41
N SER A 77 16.06 -4.80 -12.43
CA SER A 77 16.45 -3.90 -13.53
C SER A 77 15.27 -3.47 -14.42
N ARG A 78 14.23 -4.30 -14.53
CA ARG A 78 13.01 -4.05 -15.30
C ARG A 78 11.94 -3.29 -14.50
N ALA A 79 12.05 -3.23 -13.17
CA ALA A 79 11.06 -2.62 -12.29
C ALA A 79 10.96 -1.10 -12.44
N ARG A 80 12.07 -0.42 -12.83
CA ARG A 80 12.14 1.05 -12.89
C ARG A 80 11.00 1.72 -13.69
N PRO A 81 10.67 1.30 -14.93
CA PRO A 81 9.57 1.93 -15.67
C PRO A 81 8.20 1.67 -15.05
N TYR A 82 8.00 0.55 -14.36
CA TYR A 82 6.76 0.26 -13.65
C TYR A 82 6.62 1.10 -12.38
N LEU A 83 7.73 1.25 -11.64
CA LEU A 83 7.77 2.14 -10.48
C LEU A 83 7.52 3.60 -10.87
N GLN A 84 8.06 4.04 -12.01
CA GLN A 84 7.82 5.39 -12.53
C GLN A 84 6.32 5.63 -12.77
N ARG A 85 5.63 4.72 -13.49
CA ARG A 85 4.19 4.84 -13.73
C ARG A 85 3.38 4.87 -12.45
N TRP A 86 3.74 4.02 -11.49
CA TRP A 86 3.13 4.03 -10.18
C TRP A 86 3.28 5.37 -9.46
N LEU A 87 4.49 5.96 -9.49
CA LEU A 87 4.76 7.25 -8.89
C LEU A 87 4.05 8.39 -9.63
N ASP A 88 3.96 8.32 -10.95
CA ASP A 88 3.23 9.30 -11.77
C ASP A 88 1.72 9.27 -11.46
N ASP A 89 1.13 8.08 -11.32
CA ASP A 89 -0.27 7.93 -10.91
C ASP A 89 -0.50 8.45 -9.48
N LEU A 90 0.41 8.15 -8.54
CA LEU A 90 0.35 8.73 -7.19
C LEU A 90 0.48 10.26 -7.22
N ALA A 91 1.39 10.79 -8.03
CA ALA A 91 1.57 12.24 -8.15
C ALA A 91 0.29 12.92 -8.68
N SER A 92 -0.48 12.25 -9.53
CA SER A 92 -1.78 12.76 -10.01
C SER A 92 -2.79 12.96 -8.88
N LEU A 93 -2.70 12.15 -7.81
CA LEU A 93 -3.57 12.29 -6.63
C LEU A 93 -3.27 13.55 -5.81
N ALA A 94 -2.10 14.20 -6.03
CA ALA A 94 -1.76 15.45 -5.35
C ALA A 94 -2.69 16.63 -5.73
N GLY A 95 -3.50 16.48 -6.78
CA GLY A 95 -4.57 17.43 -7.14
C GLY A 95 -5.94 17.09 -6.52
N THR A 96 -6.07 15.97 -5.84
CA THR A 96 -7.33 15.54 -5.22
C THR A 96 -7.58 16.34 -3.94
N ARG A 97 -8.83 16.70 -3.69
CA ARG A 97 -9.22 17.31 -2.42
C ARG A 97 -9.49 16.24 -1.39
N ALA A 98 -8.68 16.20 -0.33
CA ALA A 98 -8.90 15.32 0.81
C ALA A 98 -8.69 16.10 2.11
N ASP A 99 -9.38 15.69 3.16
CA ASP A 99 -9.22 16.19 4.53
C ASP A 99 -8.28 15.26 5.34
N VAL A 100 -8.13 14.02 4.89
CA VAL A 100 -7.27 13.00 5.49
C VAL A 100 -6.90 11.94 4.46
N VAL A 101 -5.69 11.43 4.56
CA VAL A 101 -5.21 10.28 3.77
C VAL A 101 -5.03 9.07 4.69
N VAL A 102 -5.70 7.97 4.37
CA VAL A 102 -5.53 6.67 5.02
C VAL A 102 -4.84 5.73 4.04
N PHE A 103 -3.75 5.11 4.43
CA PHE A 103 -2.96 4.31 3.50
C PHE A 103 -2.41 3.02 4.11
N THR A 104 -2.24 1.98 3.29
CA THR A 104 -1.50 0.79 3.73
C THR A 104 -0.01 1.06 3.72
N GLN A 105 0.72 0.41 4.62
CA GLN A 105 2.17 0.48 4.68
C GLN A 105 2.85 0.02 3.36
N LYS A 106 2.19 -0.83 2.59
CA LYS A 106 2.69 -1.29 1.28
C LYS A 106 2.60 -0.21 0.20
N THR A 107 1.82 0.85 0.42
CA THR A 107 1.67 1.93 -0.54
C THR A 107 2.85 2.88 -0.44
N LEU A 108 3.84 2.67 -1.30
CA LEU A 108 4.96 3.61 -1.45
C LEU A 108 4.41 4.99 -1.78
N GLY A 109 4.79 6.01 -1.00
CA GLY A 109 4.37 7.39 -1.23
C GLY A 109 3.05 7.80 -0.56
N GLY A 110 2.38 6.94 0.20
CA GLY A 110 1.13 7.31 0.89
C GLY A 110 1.29 8.49 1.85
N ALA A 111 2.34 8.50 2.67
CA ALA A 111 2.67 9.61 3.54
C ALA A 111 3.05 10.88 2.75
N SER A 112 3.80 10.74 1.65
CA SER A 112 4.20 11.85 0.80
C SER A 112 3.01 12.54 0.12
N ILE A 113 1.96 11.78 -0.24
CA ILE A 113 0.71 12.35 -0.76
C ILE A 113 0.00 13.17 0.32
N ALA A 114 -0.09 12.67 1.55
CA ALA A 114 -0.69 13.41 2.67
C ALA A 114 0.09 14.71 2.97
N GLU A 115 1.42 14.63 2.97
CA GLU A 115 2.30 15.80 3.12
C GLU A 115 2.07 16.82 2.00
N LYS A 116 2.00 16.37 0.74
CA LYS A 116 1.75 17.25 -0.40
C LYS A 116 0.39 17.92 -0.34
N LEU A 117 -0.62 17.21 0.17
CA LEU A 117 -1.98 17.75 0.37
C LEU A 117 -2.09 18.60 1.66
N ALA A 118 -1.05 18.62 2.51
CA ALA A 118 -1.03 19.25 3.82
C ALA A 118 -2.17 18.76 4.75
N VAL A 119 -2.44 17.45 4.75
CA VAL A 119 -3.50 16.82 5.54
C VAL A 119 -2.94 15.70 6.43
N PRO A 120 -3.66 15.30 7.49
CA PRO A 120 -3.25 14.17 8.32
C PRO A 120 -3.09 12.87 7.53
N ALA A 121 -2.06 12.10 7.89
CA ALA A 121 -1.73 10.79 7.34
C ALA A 121 -2.02 9.69 8.37
N ILE A 122 -2.86 8.72 8.03
CA ILE A 122 -3.21 7.60 8.92
C ILE A 122 -2.74 6.28 8.26
N PRO A 123 -1.68 5.67 8.78
CA PRO A 123 -1.29 4.34 8.34
C PRO A 123 -2.27 3.29 8.88
N ALA A 124 -2.97 2.60 7.99
CA ALA A 124 -3.86 1.49 8.31
C ALA A 124 -3.15 0.16 8.07
N GLN A 125 -2.88 -0.56 9.14
CA GLN A 125 -2.13 -1.80 9.11
C GLN A 125 -3.07 -2.99 9.01
N LEU A 126 -2.96 -3.77 7.94
CA LEU A 126 -3.74 -5.01 7.76
C LEU A 126 -3.04 -6.22 8.38
N ILE A 127 -1.73 -6.11 8.60
CA ILE A 127 -0.90 -7.12 9.27
C ILE A 127 0.02 -6.42 10.27
N PRO A 128 0.36 -7.05 11.40
CA PRO A 128 1.19 -6.44 12.47
C PRO A 128 2.67 -6.39 12.06
N THR A 129 3.03 -5.51 11.12
CA THR A 129 4.41 -5.41 10.59
C THR A 129 5.22 -4.26 11.18
N VAL A 130 4.59 -3.29 11.84
CA VAL A 130 5.23 -2.02 12.19
C VAL A 130 5.76 -1.91 13.61
N PRO A 131 5.07 -2.31 14.67
CA PRO A 131 5.66 -2.21 15.99
C PRO A 131 6.73 -3.26 16.17
N ALA A 132 7.99 -2.81 16.34
CA ALA A 132 9.08 -3.70 16.68
C ALA A 132 8.75 -4.43 17.99
N THR A 133 8.64 -5.74 17.93
CA THR A 133 8.30 -6.60 19.08
C THR A 133 9.38 -7.65 19.33
N SER A 134 9.52 -8.07 20.59
CA SER A 134 10.33 -9.23 20.95
C SER A 134 9.52 -10.54 21.00
N ALA A 135 8.20 -10.47 20.81
CA ALA A 135 7.31 -11.63 20.92
C ALA A 135 7.40 -12.55 19.69
N PHE A 136 7.58 -11.97 18.51
CA PHE A 136 7.73 -12.69 17.24
C PHE A 136 8.60 -11.89 16.27
N ALA A 137 9.20 -12.56 15.30
CA ALA A 137 9.90 -11.90 14.20
C ALA A 137 8.91 -11.32 13.19
N SER A 138 9.35 -10.29 12.43
CA SER A 138 8.53 -9.76 11.34
C SER A 138 8.02 -10.89 10.43
N PRO A 139 6.75 -10.85 9.99
CA PRO A 139 6.22 -11.78 9.00
C PRO A 139 7.02 -11.83 7.68
N LEU A 140 7.82 -10.80 7.42
CA LEU A 140 8.71 -10.70 6.24
C LEU A 140 10.10 -11.28 6.52
N ALA A 141 10.41 -11.65 7.76
CA ALA A 141 11.67 -12.27 8.12
C ALA A 141 11.70 -13.75 7.69
N PRO A 142 12.90 -14.33 7.45
CA PRO A 142 13.02 -15.76 7.20
C PRO A 142 12.35 -16.59 8.29
N ALA A 143 11.65 -17.67 7.90
CA ALA A 143 10.82 -18.49 8.78
C ALA A 143 11.54 -19.09 10.02
N ARG A 144 12.87 -19.08 10.03
CA ARG A 144 13.70 -19.59 11.13
C ARG A 144 14.44 -18.48 11.91
N THR A 145 13.97 -17.22 11.84
CA THR A 145 14.61 -16.13 12.57
C THR A 145 14.47 -16.34 14.08
N PRO A 146 15.58 -16.41 14.84
CA PRO A 146 15.54 -16.54 16.29
C PRO A 146 14.80 -15.37 16.94
N ARG A 147 14.03 -15.64 18.02
CA ARG A 147 13.29 -14.59 18.77
C ARG A 147 14.19 -13.46 19.28
N ALA A 148 15.44 -13.77 19.62
CA ALA A 148 16.42 -12.77 20.05
C ALA A 148 16.70 -11.70 18.98
N LEU A 149 16.50 -12.02 17.67
CA LEU A 149 16.68 -11.11 16.55
C LEU A 149 15.36 -10.49 16.06
N ALA A 150 14.22 -10.80 16.70
CA ALA A 150 12.91 -10.34 16.26
C ALA A 150 12.86 -8.81 16.12
N ARG A 151 13.34 -8.07 17.10
CA ARG A 151 13.37 -6.59 17.08
C ARG A 151 14.24 -6.01 15.95
N LEU A 152 15.26 -6.72 15.50
CA LEU A 152 16.13 -6.28 14.41
C LEU A 152 15.46 -6.42 13.06
N THR A 153 14.59 -7.42 12.89
CA THR A 153 13.83 -7.62 11.66
C THR A 153 12.81 -6.53 11.41
N ASP A 154 12.25 -5.95 12.47
CA ASP A 154 11.26 -4.87 12.37
C ASP A 154 11.92 -3.49 12.21
N ARG A 155 13.12 -3.27 12.76
CA ARG A 155 13.83 -1.99 12.64
C ARG A 155 14.13 -1.60 11.20
N GLY A 156 14.52 -2.55 10.36
CA GLY A 156 14.78 -2.30 8.94
C GLY A 156 13.55 -1.80 8.19
N LEU A 157 12.35 -2.27 8.55
CA LEU A 157 11.10 -1.83 7.94
C LEU A 157 10.66 -0.43 8.41
N VAL A 158 10.89 -0.12 9.69
CA VAL A 158 10.58 1.20 10.27
C VAL A 158 11.52 2.28 9.72
N GLU A 159 12.79 1.97 9.48
CA GLU A 159 13.74 2.90 8.87
C GLU A 159 13.44 3.14 7.39
N GLN A 160 13.00 2.13 6.64
CA GLN A 160 12.53 2.32 5.27
C GLN A 160 11.30 3.24 5.18
N GLY A 161 10.42 3.23 6.18
CA GLY A 161 9.28 4.14 6.28
C GLY A 161 9.64 5.59 6.65
N LYS A 162 10.86 5.83 7.15
CA LYS A 162 11.36 7.19 7.47
C LYS A 162 12.17 7.83 6.34
N LEU A 163 12.52 7.05 5.32
CA LEU A 163 13.26 7.52 4.14
C LEU A 163 12.32 7.97 3.00
N THR A 164 11.04 8.00 3.25
CA THR A 164 9.99 8.57 2.40
C THR A 164 9.32 9.73 3.14
#